data_e6e8a9766dd59831322abe14298ab81a
#
_entry.id   e6e8a9766dd59831322abe14298ab81a
#
_cell.length_a   1.000
_cell.length_b   1.000
_cell.length_c   1.000
_cell.angle_alpha   90.00
_cell.angle_beta   90.00
_cell.angle_gamma   90.00
#
_symmetry.space_group_name_H-M   'P 1'
#
loop_
_entity.id
_entity.type
_entity.pdbx_description
1 polymer ?
#
loop_
_entity_poly.entity_id
_entity_poly.type
_entity_poly.pdbx_seq_one_letter_code
_entity_poly.pdbx_strand_id
1 'polypeptide(L)'
;MSSEYRRNGKPDVTERVGDVVAQKLRHLEVLLVQPWSVTANRGNGFDLAEPAVLQIPNPSSYMIQKLLIHDRRKPAERAKDVLYIHDTIELFSDSLPALRRIWTDSISPALSSAARRTVSGAAEEIFGAVNDTIREAALIAATRPLDPIRIQEVCSAGLDELLRPA
;
A
#
# COMPACT_ATOMS: atom_id res chain seq x y z
N MET A 1 -1.89 17.96 15.72
CA MET A 1 -1.67 17.05 16.88
C MET A 1 -0.17 16.95 17.10
N SER A 2 0.34 17.35 18.27
CA SER A 2 1.76 17.26 18.59
C SER A 2 2.13 15.80 18.75
N SER A 3 3.18 15.35 18.04
CA SER A 3 3.74 14.02 18.25
C SER A 3 4.36 13.94 19.64
N GLU A 4 3.75 13.17 20.53
CA GLU A 4 4.39 12.85 21.80
C GLU A 4 5.61 11.97 21.53
N TYR A 5 6.76 12.40 22.03
CA TYR A 5 8.01 11.65 21.94
C TYR A 5 8.24 10.88 23.24
N ARG A 6 8.75 9.65 23.13
CA ARG A 6 9.27 8.92 24.29
C ARG A 6 10.41 9.68 24.97
N ARG A 7 10.70 9.39 26.25
CA ARG A 7 11.77 10.00 27.06
C ARG A 7 13.15 10.09 26.38
N ASN A 8 13.42 9.26 25.35
CA ASN A 8 14.68 9.20 24.58
C ASN A 8 14.53 9.79 23.16
N GLY A 9 13.55 10.65 22.92
CA GLY A 9 13.39 11.37 21.65
C GLY A 9 12.81 10.54 20.50
N LYS A 10 12.47 9.26 20.70
CA LYS A 10 11.82 8.44 19.68
C LYS A 10 10.31 8.63 19.72
N PRO A 11 9.63 8.75 18.55
CA PRO A 11 8.19 8.85 18.51
C PRO A 11 7.54 7.61 19.11
N ASP A 12 6.48 7.79 19.89
CA ASP A 12 5.70 6.66 20.41
C ASP A 12 4.93 6.00 19.26
N VAL A 13 5.09 4.68 19.13
CA VAL A 13 4.46 3.90 18.05
C VAL A 13 3.06 3.41 18.40
N THR A 14 2.66 3.60 19.67
CA THR A 14 1.34 3.19 20.17
C THR A 14 0.66 4.36 20.88
N GLU A 15 -0.66 4.37 20.85
CA GLU A 15 -1.50 5.31 21.59
C GLU A 15 -2.64 4.55 22.25
N ARG A 16 -2.95 4.91 23.50
CA ARG A 16 -4.10 4.34 24.19
C ARG A 16 -5.32 5.22 23.91
N VAL A 17 -6.35 4.61 23.35
CA VAL A 17 -7.64 5.25 23.09
C VAL A 17 -8.71 4.47 23.87
N GLY A 18 -9.14 5.02 25.01
CA GLY A 18 -9.97 4.29 25.97
C GLY A 18 -9.24 3.06 26.50
N ASP A 19 -9.85 1.88 26.37
CA ASP A 19 -9.28 0.61 26.81
C ASP A 19 -8.49 -0.12 25.70
N VAL A 20 -8.37 0.49 24.51
CA VAL A 20 -7.68 -0.10 23.36
C VAL A 20 -6.32 0.55 23.18
N VAL A 21 -5.28 -0.28 22.99
CA VAL A 21 -3.95 0.18 22.57
C VAL A 21 -3.91 0.15 21.05
N ALA A 22 -3.90 1.33 20.43
CA ALA A 22 -3.82 1.48 18.98
C ALA A 22 -2.38 1.72 18.53
N GLN A 23 -1.98 1.09 17.43
CA GLN A 23 -0.70 1.36 16.78
C GLN A 23 -0.82 2.60 15.89
N LYS A 24 0.13 3.54 16.03
CA LYS A 24 0.23 4.70 15.12
C LYS A 24 0.78 4.24 13.78
N LEU A 25 -0.08 4.18 12.78
CA LEU A 25 0.33 3.88 11.40
C LEU A 25 0.76 5.17 10.70
N ARG A 26 1.86 5.09 9.94
CA ARG A 26 2.31 6.20 9.10
C ARG A 26 1.49 6.27 7.82
N HIS A 27 1.24 7.49 7.37
CA HIS A 27 0.47 7.72 6.13
C HIS A 27 -0.90 7.05 6.11
N LEU A 28 -1.54 6.92 7.30
CA LEU A 28 -2.90 6.40 7.41
C LEU A 28 -3.90 7.28 6.65
N GLU A 29 -3.66 8.58 6.63
CA GLU A 29 -4.44 9.56 5.89
C GLU A 29 -4.57 9.23 4.40
N VAL A 30 -3.54 8.63 3.79
CA VAL A 30 -3.59 8.18 2.38
C VAL A 30 -4.58 7.04 2.20
N LEU A 31 -4.65 6.10 3.14
CA LEU A 31 -5.57 4.96 3.07
C LEU A 31 -7.04 5.38 3.20
N LEU A 32 -7.28 6.58 3.75
CA LEU A 32 -8.63 7.13 3.94
C LEU A 32 -9.07 8.02 2.76
N VAL A 33 -8.24 8.19 1.73
CA VAL A 33 -8.63 8.91 0.52
C VAL A 33 -9.53 8.03 -0.33
N GLN A 34 -10.79 8.42 -0.50
CA GLN A 34 -11.81 7.69 -1.26
C GLN A 34 -11.85 6.17 -0.92
N PRO A 35 -12.04 5.79 0.34
CA PRO A 35 -12.10 4.38 0.71
C PRO A 35 -13.30 3.71 0.04
N TRP A 36 -13.16 2.44 -0.28
CA TRP A 36 -14.27 1.65 -0.79
C TRP A 36 -15.15 1.14 0.36
N SER A 37 -16.46 1.16 0.16
CA SER A 37 -17.44 0.56 1.06
C SER A 37 -17.72 -0.87 0.63
N VAL A 38 -17.47 -1.83 1.50
CA VAL A 38 -17.72 -3.26 1.25
C VAL A 38 -18.67 -3.78 2.32
N THR A 39 -19.76 -4.40 1.90
CA THR A 39 -20.66 -5.08 2.83
C THR A 39 -20.12 -6.48 3.14
N ALA A 40 -19.66 -6.69 4.36
CA ALA A 40 -19.26 -8.01 4.85
C ALA A 40 -20.51 -8.77 5.35
N ASN A 41 -20.78 -9.94 4.80
CA ASN A 41 -21.87 -10.83 5.21
C ASN A 41 -21.54 -12.28 4.87
N ARG A 42 -22.40 -13.21 5.26
CA ARG A 42 -22.21 -14.65 4.98
C ARG A 42 -22.16 -14.98 3.49
N GLY A 43 -22.92 -14.25 2.66
CA GLY A 43 -22.96 -14.46 1.21
C GLY A 43 -21.66 -14.15 0.49
N ASN A 44 -20.80 -13.31 1.07
CA ASN A 44 -19.47 -12.98 0.54
C ASN A 44 -18.31 -13.48 1.42
N GLY A 45 -18.56 -14.54 2.22
CA GLY A 45 -17.52 -15.30 2.92
C GLY A 45 -17.18 -14.82 4.32
N PHE A 46 -17.91 -13.85 4.88
CA PHE A 46 -17.70 -13.38 6.25
C PHE A 46 -18.73 -13.99 7.20
N ASP A 47 -18.27 -14.75 8.19
CA ASP A 47 -19.17 -15.32 9.21
C ASP A 47 -19.51 -14.27 10.28
N LEU A 48 -20.41 -13.36 9.92
CA LEU A 48 -20.95 -12.32 10.80
C LEU A 48 -22.40 -12.64 11.15
N ALA A 49 -22.79 -12.37 12.40
CA ALA A 49 -24.18 -12.51 12.85
C ALA A 49 -25.12 -11.59 12.08
N GLU A 50 -24.67 -10.36 11.82
CA GLU A 50 -25.37 -9.36 11.01
C GLU A 50 -24.41 -8.76 9.95
N PRO A 51 -24.92 -8.32 8.77
CA PRO A 51 -24.10 -7.64 7.79
C PRO A 51 -23.47 -6.36 8.36
N ALA A 52 -22.20 -6.12 8.04
CA ALA A 52 -21.48 -4.90 8.42
C ALA A 52 -20.92 -4.20 7.20
N VAL A 53 -20.99 -2.88 7.16
CA VAL A 53 -20.34 -2.07 6.14
C VAL A 53 -18.93 -1.71 6.62
N LEU A 54 -17.93 -2.15 5.85
CA LEU A 54 -16.52 -1.90 6.11
C LEU A 54 -15.99 -0.84 5.13
N GLN A 55 -15.18 0.08 5.64
CA GLN A 55 -14.39 0.98 4.82
C GLN A 55 -13.00 0.37 4.63
N ILE A 56 -12.65 0.07 3.38
CA ILE A 56 -11.34 -0.48 3.03
C ILE A 56 -10.59 0.51 2.13
N PRO A 57 -9.25 0.57 2.21
CA PRO A 57 -8.47 1.36 1.27
C PRO A 57 -8.77 0.95 -0.18
N ASN A 58 -8.91 1.91 -1.08
CA ASN A 58 -8.91 1.58 -2.50
C ASN A 58 -7.51 1.12 -2.94
N PRO A 59 -7.37 0.35 -4.04
CA PRO A 59 -6.09 -0.21 -4.49
C PRO A 59 -5.01 0.85 -4.74
N SER A 60 -5.39 2.02 -5.28
CA SER A 60 -4.44 3.11 -5.51
C SER A 60 -3.83 3.61 -4.19
N SER A 61 -4.67 3.98 -3.22
CA SER A 61 -4.19 4.47 -1.91
C SER A 61 -3.39 3.42 -1.16
N TYR A 62 -3.75 2.14 -1.29
CA TYR A 62 -3.02 1.02 -0.69
C TYR A 62 -1.60 0.90 -1.25
N MET A 63 -1.42 0.88 -2.57
CA MET A 63 -0.10 0.81 -3.22
C MET A 63 0.75 2.04 -2.89
N ILE A 64 0.17 3.24 -2.94
CA ILE A 64 0.87 4.49 -2.62
C ILE A 64 1.38 4.50 -1.18
N GLN A 65 0.56 4.04 -0.23
CA GLN A 65 1.00 3.94 1.16
C GLN A 65 2.19 2.98 1.32
N LYS A 66 2.20 1.84 0.60
CA LYS A 66 3.32 0.89 0.60
C LYS A 66 4.62 1.52 0.09
N LEU A 67 4.55 2.29 -1.00
CA LEU A 67 5.70 3.03 -1.52
C LEU A 67 6.21 4.08 -0.53
N LEU A 68 5.32 4.82 0.13
CA LEU A 68 5.68 5.87 1.09
C LEU A 68 6.40 5.35 2.33
N ILE A 69 6.14 4.11 2.75
CA ILE A 69 6.74 3.53 3.97
C ILE A 69 7.93 2.61 3.68
N HIS A 70 8.22 2.30 2.42
CA HIS A 70 9.16 1.26 2.01
C HIS A 70 10.51 1.33 2.73
N ASP A 71 11.16 2.49 2.71
CA ASP A 71 12.49 2.70 3.31
C ASP A 71 12.56 2.42 4.82
N ARG A 72 11.41 2.49 5.49
CA ARG A 72 11.29 2.32 6.95
C ARG A 72 10.87 0.92 7.36
N ARG A 73 10.61 0.06 6.38
CA ARG A 73 10.21 -1.34 6.60
C ARG A 73 11.43 -2.22 6.80
N LYS A 74 11.29 -3.27 7.62
CA LYS A 74 12.29 -4.32 7.71
C LYS A 74 12.36 -5.11 6.39
N PRO A 75 13.51 -5.72 6.03
CA PRO A 75 13.65 -6.44 4.76
C PRO A 75 12.52 -7.43 4.47
N ALA A 76 12.21 -8.33 5.39
CA ALA A 76 11.14 -9.31 5.21
C ALA A 76 9.73 -8.67 5.03
N GLU A 77 9.52 -7.47 5.55
CA GLU A 77 8.27 -6.72 5.34
C GLU A 77 8.27 -6.02 3.99
N ARG A 78 9.45 -5.58 3.50
CA ARG A 78 9.59 -5.01 2.15
C ARG A 78 9.22 -6.03 1.08
N ALA A 79 9.72 -7.26 1.21
CA ALA A 79 9.38 -8.35 0.28
C ALA A 79 7.87 -8.65 0.26
N LYS A 80 7.21 -8.65 1.42
CA LYS A 80 5.74 -8.77 1.48
C LYS A 80 5.03 -7.60 0.80
N ASP A 81 5.51 -6.37 1.02
CA ASP A 81 4.91 -5.19 0.41
C ASP A 81 5.06 -5.20 -1.12
N VAL A 82 6.20 -5.70 -1.65
CA VAL A 82 6.41 -5.95 -3.10
C VAL A 82 5.37 -6.94 -3.64
N LEU A 83 5.19 -8.08 -2.96
CA LEU A 83 4.20 -9.09 -3.35
C LEU A 83 2.77 -8.51 -3.35
N TYR A 84 2.43 -7.72 -2.33
CA TYR A 84 1.10 -7.11 -2.25
C TYR A 84 0.87 -6.07 -3.35
N ILE A 85 1.89 -5.28 -3.74
CA ILE A 85 1.79 -4.36 -4.89
C ILE A 85 1.57 -5.15 -6.17
N HIS A 86 2.37 -6.20 -6.41
CA HIS A 86 2.22 -7.08 -7.57
C HIS A 86 0.81 -7.67 -7.66
N ASP A 87 0.32 -8.28 -6.59
CA ASP A 87 -1.00 -8.89 -6.54
C ASP A 87 -2.12 -7.88 -6.77
N THR A 88 -1.95 -6.67 -6.23
CA THR A 88 -2.92 -5.59 -6.43
C THR A 88 -2.96 -5.16 -7.90
N ILE A 89 -1.81 -5.02 -8.56
CA ILE A 89 -1.74 -4.66 -9.98
C ILE A 89 -2.35 -5.77 -10.85
N GLU A 90 -2.01 -7.03 -10.60
CA GLU A 90 -2.59 -8.14 -11.38
C GLU A 90 -4.11 -8.24 -11.19
N LEU A 91 -4.59 -8.13 -9.94
CA LEU A 91 -6.02 -8.21 -9.63
C LEU A 91 -6.84 -7.07 -10.25
N PHE A 92 -6.25 -5.89 -10.36
CA PHE A 92 -6.92 -4.68 -10.86
C PHE A 92 -6.37 -4.17 -12.19
N SER A 93 -5.70 -5.04 -12.98
CA SER A 93 -5.08 -4.68 -14.26
C SER A 93 -6.01 -3.93 -15.20
N ASP A 94 -7.23 -4.41 -15.38
CA ASP A 94 -8.25 -3.80 -16.26
C ASP A 94 -8.77 -2.46 -15.69
N SER A 95 -8.57 -2.22 -14.41
CA SER A 95 -9.04 -1.02 -13.69
C SER A 95 -7.95 0.03 -13.50
N LEU A 96 -6.71 -0.21 -13.94
CA LEU A 96 -5.60 0.74 -13.76
C LEU A 96 -5.92 2.15 -14.24
N PRO A 97 -6.60 2.37 -15.39
CA PRO A 97 -6.98 3.73 -15.80
C PRO A 97 -7.93 4.42 -14.82
N ALA A 98 -8.82 3.68 -14.16
CA ALA A 98 -9.70 4.22 -13.12
C ALA A 98 -8.93 4.52 -11.83
N LEU A 99 -8.01 3.64 -11.44
CA LEU A 99 -7.12 3.84 -10.28
C LEU A 99 -6.19 5.03 -10.49
N ARG A 100 -5.69 5.28 -11.71
CA ARG A 100 -4.93 6.49 -12.06
C ARG A 100 -5.74 7.76 -11.81
N ARG A 101 -7.03 7.79 -12.15
CA ARG A 101 -7.88 8.95 -11.83
C ARG A 101 -7.95 9.21 -10.33
N ILE A 102 -8.08 8.17 -9.49
CA ILE A 102 -8.04 8.32 -8.04
C ILE A 102 -6.70 8.92 -7.59
N TRP A 103 -5.59 8.45 -8.18
CA TRP A 103 -4.26 9.02 -7.93
C TRP A 103 -4.19 10.49 -8.31
N THR A 104 -4.53 10.84 -9.56
CA THR A 104 -4.38 12.21 -10.08
C THR A 104 -5.32 13.20 -9.43
N ASP A 105 -6.58 12.80 -9.20
CA ASP A 105 -7.64 13.73 -8.79
C ASP A 105 -7.74 13.86 -7.27
N SER A 106 -7.27 12.87 -6.52
CA SER A 106 -7.52 12.83 -5.07
C SER A 106 -6.28 12.57 -4.22
N ILE A 107 -5.47 11.56 -4.54
CA ILE A 107 -4.33 11.19 -3.68
C ILE A 107 -3.17 12.16 -3.89
N SER A 108 -2.74 12.35 -5.13
CA SER A 108 -1.59 13.21 -5.46
C SER A 108 -1.77 14.65 -5.00
N PRO A 109 -2.93 15.30 -5.16
CA PRO A 109 -3.16 16.65 -4.61
C PRO A 109 -3.12 16.72 -3.08
N ALA A 110 -3.52 15.65 -2.38
CA ALA A 110 -3.47 15.57 -0.92
C ALA A 110 -2.06 15.37 -0.36
N LEU A 111 -1.10 14.93 -1.19
CA LEU A 111 0.27 14.70 -0.79
C LEU A 111 1.13 15.97 -0.94
N SER A 112 2.09 16.14 -0.02
CA SER A 112 3.15 17.15 -0.19
C SER A 112 4.02 16.82 -1.40
N SER A 113 4.70 17.84 -1.96
CA SER A 113 5.64 17.63 -3.07
C SER A 113 6.76 16.63 -2.70
N ALA A 114 7.21 16.64 -1.45
CA ALA A 114 8.19 15.68 -0.96
C ALA A 114 7.64 14.25 -0.97
N ALA A 115 6.40 14.05 -0.49
CA ALA A 115 5.77 12.72 -0.50
C ALA A 115 5.55 12.20 -1.93
N ARG A 116 5.12 13.05 -2.87
CA ARG A 116 5.01 12.65 -4.27
C ARG A 116 6.34 12.20 -4.86
N ARG A 117 7.43 12.93 -4.60
CA ARG A 117 8.78 12.50 -5.03
C ARG A 117 9.19 11.18 -4.38
N THR A 118 8.87 10.97 -3.10
CA THR A 118 9.12 9.69 -2.43
C THR A 118 8.39 8.55 -3.13
N VAL A 119 7.12 8.73 -3.51
CA VAL A 119 6.35 7.71 -4.23
C VAL A 119 7.02 7.35 -5.55
N SER A 120 7.32 8.34 -6.40
CA SER A 120 7.94 8.09 -7.70
C SER A 120 9.35 7.49 -7.56
N GLY A 121 10.16 8.00 -6.63
CA GLY A 121 11.49 7.48 -6.37
C GLY A 121 11.48 6.04 -5.84
N ALA A 122 10.56 5.72 -4.92
CA ALA A 122 10.40 4.36 -4.41
C ALA A 122 9.94 3.38 -5.50
N ALA A 123 9.02 3.79 -6.38
CA ALA A 123 8.60 2.96 -7.51
C ALA A 123 9.79 2.60 -8.42
N GLU A 124 10.59 3.59 -8.78
CA GLU A 124 11.82 3.40 -9.59
C GLU A 124 12.87 2.54 -8.86
N GLU A 125 13.14 2.84 -7.59
CA GLU A 125 14.15 2.12 -6.79
C GLU A 125 13.79 0.63 -6.61
N ILE A 126 12.52 0.34 -6.32
CA ILE A 126 12.07 -1.01 -6.03
C ILE A 126 11.91 -1.83 -7.32
N PHE A 127 11.35 -1.24 -8.37
CA PHE A 127 10.92 -1.98 -9.57
C PHE A 127 11.67 -1.59 -10.85
N GLY A 128 12.68 -0.71 -10.79
CA GLY A 128 13.51 -0.37 -11.94
C GLY A 128 14.36 -1.53 -12.46
N ALA A 129 14.73 -2.47 -11.57
CA ALA A 129 15.44 -3.71 -11.94
C ALA A 129 15.14 -4.82 -10.93
N VAL A 130 15.36 -6.07 -11.33
CA VAL A 130 15.26 -7.22 -10.42
C VAL A 130 16.35 -7.12 -9.33
N ASN A 131 15.92 -7.06 -8.08
CA ASN A 131 16.76 -6.96 -6.88
C ASN A 131 16.43 -8.07 -5.86
N ASP A 132 17.15 -8.09 -4.74
CA ASP A 132 16.96 -9.13 -3.73
C ASP A 132 15.58 -9.08 -3.07
N THR A 133 15.01 -7.89 -2.88
CA THR A 133 13.66 -7.76 -2.32
C THR A 133 12.60 -8.39 -3.24
N ILE A 134 12.74 -8.24 -4.56
CA ILE A 134 11.85 -8.90 -5.55
C ILE A 134 12.06 -10.41 -5.54
N ARG A 135 13.32 -10.90 -5.44
CA ARG A 135 13.59 -12.33 -5.32
C ARG A 135 12.99 -12.93 -4.05
N GLU A 136 13.13 -12.24 -2.92
CA GLU A 136 12.49 -12.65 -1.66
C GLU A 136 10.95 -12.65 -1.78
N ALA A 137 10.36 -11.66 -2.44
CA ALA A 137 8.91 -11.61 -2.68
C ALA A 137 8.43 -12.84 -3.48
N ALA A 138 9.16 -13.25 -4.52
CA ALA A 138 8.86 -14.44 -5.29
C ALA A 138 8.89 -15.73 -4.43
N LEU A 139 9.81 -15.82 -3.47
CA LEU A 139 9.89 -16.95 -2.54
C LEU A 139 8.75 -17.00 -1.51
N ILE A 140 8.23 -15.84 -1.09
CA ILE A 140 7.08 -15.79 -0.17
C ILE A 140 5.82 -16.40 -0.81
N ALA A 141 5.67 -16.27 -2.11
CA ALA A 141 4.56 -16.84 -2.87
C ALA A 141 4.70 -18.37 -3.09
N ALA A 142 5.14 -19.12 -2.08
CA ALA A 142 5.48 -20.53 -2.18
C ALA A 142 4.38 -21.45 -2.76
N THR A 143 3.10 -21.06 -2.65
CA THR A 143 1.97 -21.81 -3.21
C THR A 143 1.70 -21.51 -4.68
N ARG A 144 2.31 -20.47 -5.24
CA ARG A 144 2.23 -20.09 -6.66
C ARG A 144 3.62 -19.60 -7.08
N PRO A 145 4.36 -20.38 -7.88
CA PRO A 145 5.66 -19.96 -8.36
C PRO A 145 5.57 -18.64 -9.12
N LEU A 146 6.27 -17.61 -8.65
CA LEU A 146 6.40 -16.32 -9.33
C LEU A 146 7.83 -16.15 -9.84
N ASP A 147 7.95 -15.72 -11.08
CA ASP A 147 9.22 -15.29 -11.65
C ASP A 147 9.56 -13.86 -11.18
N PRO A 148 10.72 -13.62 -10.56
CA PRO A 148 11.17 -12.28 -10.19
C PRO A 148 11.18 -11.28 -11.34
N ILE A 149 11.49 -11.71 -12.57
CA ILE A 149 11.44 -10.86 -13.77
C ILE A 149 9.99 -10.42 -14.03
N ARG A 150 9.06 -11.37 -13.97
CA ARG A 150 7.64 -11.06 -14.14
C ARG A 150 7.10 -10.11 -13.07
N ILE A 151 7.49 -10.29 -11.81
CA ILE A 151 7.11 -9.36 -10.72
C ILE A 151 7.60 -7.95 -11.06
N GLN A 152 8.86 -7.82 -11.45
CA GLN A 152 9.47 -6.53 -11.81
C GLN A 152 8.72 -5.88 -12.99
N GLU A 153 8.52 -6.60 -14.09
CA GLU A 153 7.85 -6.09 -15.29
C GLU A 153 6.41 -5.65 -15.03
N VAL A 154 5.63 -6.48 -14.34
CA VAL A 154 4.23 -6.18 -13.99
C VAL A 154 4.14 -4.97 -13.08
N CYS A 155 4.98 -4.90 -12.05
CA CYS A 155 4.96 -3.79 -11.12
C CYS A 155 5.46 -2.49 -11.75
N SER A 156 6.53 -2.53 -12.54
CA SER A 156 7.04 -1.34 -13.25
C SER A 156 5.97 -0.80 -14.19
N ALA A 157 5.43 -1.63 -15.09
CA ALA A 157 4.41 -1.21 -16.05
C ALA A 157 3.12 -0.71 -15.36
N GLY A 158 2.67 -1.42 -14.33
CA GLY A 158 1.46 -1.04 -13.59
C GLY A 158 1.59 0.26 -12.80
N LEU A 159 2.74 0.49 -12.17
CA LEU A 159 3.02 1.74 -11.46
C LEU A 159 3.26 2.89 -12.43
N ASP A 160 3.92 2.68 -13.56
CA ASP A 160 4.07 3.68 -14.60
C ASP A 160 2.71 4.15 -15.13
N GLU A 161 1.77 3.21 -15.35
CA GLU A 161 0.40 3.57 -15.75
C GLU A 161 -0.35 4.31 -14.62
N LEU A 162 -0.23 3.84 -13.37
CA LEU A 162 -0.91 4.44 -12.22
C LEU A 162 -0.41 5.86 -11.93
N LEU A 163 0.90 6.08 -11.96
CA LEU A 163 1.55 7.34 -11.55
C LEU A 163 1.68 8.34 -12.69
N ARG A 164 1.30 7.97 -13.92
CA ARG A 164 1.37 8.85 -15.10
C ARG A 164 0.59 10.15 -14.84
N PRO A 165 1.17 11.32 -15.10
CA PRO A 165 0.45 12.58 -15.06
C PRO A 165 -0.78 12.57 -15.99
N ALA A 166 -1.78 13.40 -15.65
CA ALA A 166 -2.94 13.62 -16.51
C ALA A 166 -2.58 14.32 -17.82
#